data_3cdab6ad97c6bb28afaf8fc20f2731a8
#
_entry.id   3cdab6ad97c6bb28afaf8fc20f2731a8
#
_cell.length_a   1.000
_cell.length_b   1.000
_cell.length_c   1.000
_cell.angle_alpha   90.00
_cell.angle_beta   90.00
_cell.angle_gamma   90.00
#
_symmetry.space_group_name_H-M   'P 1'
#
loop_
_entity.id
_entity.type
_entity.pdbx_description
1 polymer ?
#
loop_
_entity_poly.entity_id
_entity_poly.type
_entity_poly.pdbx_seq_one_letter_code
_entity_poly.pdbx_strand_id
1 'polypeptide(L)'
;MTEILQTLKEYIPISLEEMSGIKLMNRTDTKYVTSYQILKEILLAAGHDYRVQEVNGEYNIAYHTIYLDTADRDMYLTHQNGRVVREKIRIRTYVDSDLTFLEVKNKNNKGRTDKKRIRIGSIDTIKEDGGEAFLRQHAWYEQSQLLPLLENSFRRITLVNKHKTERLTIDTGVTFCLSLIHI
;
A
#
# COMPACT_ATOMS: atom_id res chain seq x y z
N MET A 1 -8.48 5.78 -19.17
CA MET A 1 -7.24 5.09 -18.73
C MET A 1 -6.17 5.08 -19.83
N THR A 2 -6.47 4.71 -21.06
CA THR A 2 -5.49 4.66 -22.19
C THR A 2 -4.74 5.98 -22.40
N GLU A 3 -5.42 7.12 -22.36
CA GLU A 3 -4.78 8.44 -22.48
C GLU A 3 -3.82 8.75 -21.31
N ILE A 4 -4.19 8.38 -20.08
CA ILE A 4 -3.33 8.52 -18.90
C ILE A 4 -2.03 7.71 -19.08
N LEU A 5 -2.16 6.46 -19.53
CA LEU A 5 -0.99 5.61 -19.76
C LEU A 5 -0.11 6.16 -20.90
N GLN A 6 -0.73 6.77 -21.91
CA GLN A 6 0.04 7.45 -22.97
C GLN A 6 0.82 8.64 -22.43
N THR A 7 0.20 9.48 -21.61
CA THR A 7 0.88 10.61 -20.96
C THR A 7 2.05 10.15 -20.07
N LEU A 8 1.91 9.03 -19.37
CA LEU A 8 2.99 8.50 -18.52
C LEU A 8 4.22 8.03 -19.29
N LYS A 9 4.07 7.65 -20.57
CA LYS A 9 5.21 7.28 -21.43
C LYS A 9 6.13 8.47 -21.77
N GLU A 10 5.65 9.68 -21.57
CA GLU A 10 6.43 10.90 -21.77
C GLU A 10 7.27 11.28 -20.54
N TYR A 11 7.00 10.62 -19.39
CA TYR A 11 7.75 10.83 -18.17
C TYR A 11 9.09 10.09 -18.19
N ILE A 12 10.07 10.65 -17.50
CA ILE A 12 11.33 9.95 -17.26
C ILE A 12 11.07 8.85 -16.24
N PRO A 13 11.33 7.58 -16.56
CA PRO A 13 11.12 6.49 -15.62
C PRO A 13 12.11 6.53 -14.45
N ILE A 14 11.70 5.98 -13.31
CA ILE A 14 12.55 5.73 -12.14
C ILE A 14 12.33 4.29 -11.67
N SER A 15 13.42 3.55 -11.47
CA SER A 15 13.37 2.14 -11.06
C SER A 15 12.97 1.97 -9.58
N LEU A 16 12.58 0.74 -9.20
CA LEU A 16 12.34 0.38 -7.79
C LEU A 16 13.60 0.54 -6.95
N GLU A 17 14.76 0.26 -7.51
CA GLU A 17 16.04 0.38 -6.82
C GLU A 17 16.35 1.85 -6.50
N GLU A 18 16.24 2.74 -7.49
CA GLU A 18 16.38 4.18 -7.29
C GLU A 18 15.35 4.73 -6.29
N MET A 19 14.10 4.21 -6.32
CA MET A 19 13.03 4.58 -5.39
C MET A 19 13.32 4.15 -3.95
N SER A 20 14.01 3.02 -3.74
CA SER A 20 14.34 2.51 -2.40
C SER A 20 15.29 3.45 -1.63
N GLY A 21 16.12 4.19 -2.35
CA GLY A 21 17.01 5.21 -1.80
C GLY A 21 16.31 6.49 -1.35
N ILE A 22 15.03 6.69 -1.69
CA ILE A 22 14.28 7.90 -1.37
C ILE A 22 13.60 7.76 0.00
N LYS A 23 14.26 8.28 1.03
CA LYS A 23 13.77 8.24 2.42
C LYS A 23 12.97 9.51 2.74
N LEU A 24 11.66 9.46 2.58
CA LEU A 24 10.77 10.54 3.01
C LEU A 24 10.38 10.33 4.49
N MET A 25 11.30 10.65 5.40
CA MET A 25 11.19 10.29 6.83
C MET A 25 10.11 11.07 7.58
N ASN A 26 10.02 12.38 7.40
CA ASN A 26 9.07 13.24 8.11
C ASN A 26 8.10 13.84 7.11
N ARG A 27 7.12 13.04 6.66
CA ARG A 27 6.15 13.48 5.65
C ARG A 27 4.77 13.66 6.23
N THR A 28 4.04 14.59 5.65
CA THR A 28 2.60 14.72 5.81
C THR A 28 1.92 14.07 4.59
N ASP A 29 1.01 13.15 4.81
CA ASP A 29 0.24 12.53 3.75
C ASP A 29 -1.12 13.23 3.64
N THR A 30 -1.37 13.89 2.52
CA THR A 30 -2.68 14.48 2.19
C THR A 30 -3.38 13.61 1.14
N LYS A 31 -4.69 13.41 1.29
CA LYS A 31 -5.48 12.58 0.38
C LYS A 31 -6.51 13.42 -0.35
N TYR A 32 -6.60 13.18 -1.64
CA TYR A 32 -7.57 13.83 -2.52
C TYR A 32 -8.39 12.77 -3.26
N VAL A 33 -9.65 13.09 -3.52
CA VAL A 33 -10.50 12.35 -4.45
C VAL A 33 -10.72 13.26 -5.66
N THR A 34 -10.52 12.72 -6.87
CA THR A 34 -10.63 13.53 -8.09
C THR A 34 -11.19 12.71 -9.25
N SER A 35 -11.55 13.38 -10.33
CA SER A 35 -11.99 12.76 -11.57
C SER A 35 -10.82 12.41 -12.49
N TYR A 36 -11.06 11.52 -13.47
CA TYR A 36 -10.07 11.22 -14.51
C TYR A 36 -9.68 12.43 -15.35
N GLN A 37 -10.61 13.36 -15.56
CA GLN A 37 -10.33 14.59 -16.30
C GLN A 37 -9.28 15.45 -15.57
N ILE A 38 -9.52 15.73 -14.29
CA ILE A 38 -8.58 16.51 -13.47
C ILE A 38 -7.25 15.76 -13.30
N LEU A 39 -7.29 14.43 -13.15
CA LEU A 39 -6.06 13.63 -13.09
C LEU A 39 -5.21 13.79 -14.34
N LYS A 40 -5.82 13.80 -15.53
CA LYS A 40 -5.12 14.05 -16.80
C LYS A 40 -4.43 15.42 -16.80
N GLU A 41 -5.13 16.46 -16.37
CA GLU A 41 -4.57 17.82 -16.27
C GLU A 41 -3.39 17.90 -15.29
N ILE A 42 -3.51 17.23 -14.12
CA ILE A 42 -2.44 17.11 -13.13
C ILE A 42 -1.21 16.42 -13.75
N LEU A 43 -1.41 15.33 -14.47
CA LEU A 43 -0.31 14.59 -15.08
C LEU A 43 0.38 15.42 -16.18
N LEU A 44 -0.38 16.13 -17.01
CA LEU A 44 0.21 17.02 -18.01
C LEU A 44 1.04 18.14 -17.37
N ALA A 45 0.55 18.74 -16.29
CA ALA A 45 1.26 19.78 -15.56
C ALA A 45 2.51 19.27 -14.83
N ALA A 46 2.45 18.04 -14.27
CA ALA A 46 3.54 17.46 -13.47
C ALA A 46 4.69 16.87 -14.31
N GLY A 47 4.49 16.64 -15.61
CA GLY A 47 5.43 15.90 -16.47
C GLY A 47 6.85 16.44 -16.47
N HIS A 48 7.03 17.75 -16.32
CA HIS A 48 8.35 18.37 -16.27
C HIS A 48 9.08 18.22 -14.94
N ASP A 49 8.35 18.03 -13.84
CA ASP A 49 8.92 18.07 -12.48
C ASP A 49 9.01 16.71 -11.82
N TYR A 50 8.30 15.71 -12.36
CA TYR A 50 8.21 14.38 -11.78
C TYR A 50 8.77 13.31 -12.70
N ARG A 51 9.24 12.23 -12.08
CA ARG A 51 9.58 10.95 -12.71
C ARG A 51 8.52 9.91 -12.31
N VAL A 52 8.23 8.96 -13.20
CA VAL A 52 7.27 7.89 -12.96
C VAL A 52 7.97 6.59 -12.56
N GLN A 53 7.49 5.94 -11.51
CA GLN A 53 7.98 4.63 -11.12
C GLN A 53 7.63 3.60 -12.19
N GLU A 54 8.65 2.85 -12.64
CA GLU A 54 8.51 1.74 -13.57
C GLU A 54 8.82 0.41 -12.86
N VAL A 55 8.02 -0.60 -13.17
CA VAL A 55 8.22 -1.98 -12.71
C VAL A 55 7.95 -2.91 -13.90
N ASN A 56 8.96 -3.61 -14.39
CA ASN A 56 8.85 -4.53 -15.52
C ASN A 56 8.21 -3.91 -16.78
N GLY A 57 8.49 -2.64 -17.06
CA GLY A 57 7.92 -1.91 -18.19
C GLY A 57 6.54 -1.30 -17.95
N GLU A 58 5.98 -1.48 -16.75
CA GLU A 58 4.65 -0.98 -16.37
C GLU A 58 4.76 0.21 -15.43
N TYR A 59 3.86 1.21 -15.61
CA TYR A 59 3.76 2.40 -14.76
C TYR A 59 2.55 2.38 -13.84
N ASN A 60 1.56 1.54 -14.13
CA ASN A 60 0.31 1.44 -13.38
C ASN A 60 0.20 0.06 -12.72
N ILE A 61 0.84 -0.07 -11.58
CA ILE A 61 1.12 -1.33 -10.91
C ILE A 61 -0.12 -1.85 -10.17
N ALA A 62 -0.43 -3.12 -10.33
CA ALA A 62 -1.55 -3.78 -9.67
C ALA A 62 -1.19 -4.20 -8.24
N TYR A 63 -2.11 -3.90 -7.32
CA TYR A 63 -2.02 -4.25 -5.90
C TYR A 63 -3.25 -5.06 -5.49
N HIS A 64 -3.00 -6.13 -4.76
CA HIS A 64 -4.01 -6.84 -4.00
C HIS A 64 -3.65 -6.80 -2.52
N THR A 65 -4.63 -6.57 -1.65
CA THR A 65 -4.37 -6.46 -0.21
C THR A 65 -5.49 -7.15 0.55
N ILE A 66 -5.11 -8.04 1.46
CA ILE A 66 -5.99 -8.69 2.42
C ILE A 66 -5.70 -8.06 3.79
N TYR A 67 -6.69 -7.45 4.41
CA TYR A 67 -6.60 -6.94 5.78
C TYR A 67 -7.00 -8.03 6.76
N LEU A 68 -6.11 -8.27 7.72
CA LEU A 68 -6.34 -9.18 8.82
C LEU A 68 -6.83 -8.38 10.03
N ASP A 69 -7.79 -8.94 10.77
CA ASP A 69 -8.31 -8.36 11.99
C ASP A 69 -8.84 -9.48 12.92
N THR A 70 -9.16 -9.15 14.15
CA THR A 70 -9.85 -10.07 15.05
C THR A 70 -11.29 -10.31 14.61
N ALA A 71 -11.92 -11.36 15.10
CA ALA A 71 -13.35 -11.64 14.87
C ALA A 71 -14.23 -10.43 15.28
N ASP A 72 -13.86 -9.72 16.34
CA ASP A 72 -14.55 -8.54 16.85
C ASP A 72 -14.18 -7.26 16.11
N ARG A 73 -13.28 -7.31 15.11
CA ARG A 73 -12.83 -6.17 14.31
C ARG A 73 -12.14 -5.07 15.12
N ASP A 74 -11.32 -5.46 16.08
CA ASP A 74 -10.67 -4.53 17.01
C ASP A 74 -9.82 -3.47 16.33
N MET A 75 -9.02 -3.85 15.32
CA MET A 75 -8.17 -2.91 14.61
C MET A 75 -8.99 -1.93 13.77
N TYR A 76 -10.07 -2.41 13.13
CA TYR A 76 -11.01 -1.57 12.40
C TYR A 76 -11.70 -0.58 13.33
N LEU A 77 -12.28 -1.05 14.44
CA LEU A 77 -13.00 -0.21 15.42
C LEU A 77 -12.06 0.81 16.08
N THR A 78 -10.85 0.39 16.44
CA THR A 78 -9.83 1.28 16.99
C THR A 78 -9.49 2.41 15.99
N HIS A 79 -9.40 2.08 14.71
CA HIS A 79 -9.16 3.08 13.66
C HIS A 79 -10.36 3.98 13.44
N GLN A 80 -11.56 3.42 13.36
CA GLN A 80 -12.82 4.15 13.11
C GLN A 80 -13.11 5.14 14.25
N ASN A 81 -12.83 4.73 15.49
CA ASN A 81 -13.00 5.57 16.68
C ASN A 81 -11.88 6.60 16.87
N GLY A 82 -11.00 6.78 15.88
CA GLY A 82 -9.96 7.81 15.89
C GLY A 82 -8.84 7.60 16.92
N ARG A 83 -8.70 6.39 17.48
CA ARG A 83 -7.63 6.10 18.46
C ARG A 83 -6.27 6.38 17.84
N VAL A 84 -5.43 7.12 18.57
CA VAL A 84 -4.10 7.51 18.07
C VAL A 84 -3.18 6.30 18.01
N VAL A 85 -3.12 5.51 19.09
CA VAL A 85 -2.37 4.26 19.16
C VAL A 85 -3.19 3.17 18.52
N ARG A 86 -2.69 2.58 17.45
CA ARG A 86 -3.40 1.57 16.68
C ARG A 86 -2.50 0.75 15.80
N GLU A 87 -2.92 -0.47 15.53
CA GLU A 87 -2.26 -1.40 14.65
C GLU A 87 -3.07 -1.64 13.38
N LYS A 88 -2.38 -2.05 12.31
CA LYS A 88 -2.95 -2.63 11.10
C LYS A 88 -2.08 -3.77 10.63
N ILE A 89 -2.68 -4.91 10.37
CA ILE A 89 -2.03 -6.08 9.83
C ILE A 89 -2.64 -6.37 8.47
N ARG A 90 -1.80 -6.65 7.48
CA ARG A 90 -2.26 -6.97 6.14
C ARG A 90 -1.27 -7.85 5.38
N ILE A 91 -1.79 -8.57 4.42
CA ILE A 91 -1.02 -9.24 3.38
C ILE A 91 -1.16 -8.41 2.12
N ARG A 92 -0.04 -8.03 1.52
CA ARG A 92 -0.02 -7.23 0.29
C ARG A 92 0.75 -7.93 -0.80
N THR A 93 0.08 -8.14 -1.93
CA THR A 93 0.66 -8.66 -3.16
C THR A 93 0.86 -7.53 -4.16
N TYR A 94 2.07 -7.44 -4.67
CA TYR A 94 2.45 -6.64 -5.83
C TYR A 94 2.31 -7.56 -7.05
N VAL A 95 1.16 -7.50 -7.71
CA VAL A 95 0.73 -8.52 -8.69
C VAL A 95 1.72 -8.61 -9.85
N ASP A 96 2.16 -7.47 -10.41
CA ASP A 96 3.04 -7.42 -11.57
C ASP A 96 4.48 -7.91 -11.30
N SER A 97 4.86 -8.07 -10.03
CA SER A 97 6.19 -8.59 -9.63
C SER A 97 6.13 -9.88 -8.81
N ASP A 98 4.94 -10.43 -8.60
CA ASP A 98 4.69 -11.65 -7.81
C ASP A 98 5.37 -11.61 -6.43
N LEU A 99 5.28 -10.46 -5.76
CA LEU A 99 5.85 -10.26 -4.44
C LEU A 99 4.74 -10.08 -3.43
N THR A 100 4.68 -10.98 -2.44
CA THR A 100 3.72 -10.92 -1.34
C THR A 100 4.42 -10.69 -0.01
N PHE A 101 3.86 -9.80 0.80
CA PHE A 101 4.39 -9.43 2.11
C PHE A 101 3.30 -9.44 3.17
N LEU A 102 3.60 -10.04 4.32
CA LEU A 102 2.90 -9.79 5.56
C LEU A 102 3.46 -8.51 6.18
N GLU A 103 2.59 -7.53 6.42
CA GLU A 103 2.96 -6.21 6.90
C GLU A 103 2.23 -5.88 8.20
N VAL A 104 2.97 -5.45 9.21
CA VAL A 104 2.47 -4.88 10.47
C VAL A 104 2.78 -3.39 10.47
N LYS A 105 1.79 -2.58 10.79
CA LYS A 105 1.91 -1.12 10.85
C LYS A 105 1.37 -0.63 12.18
N ASN A 106 2.27 -0.17 13.05
CA ASN A 106 1.97 0.35 14.38
C ASN A 106 2.10 1.87 14.41
N LYS A 107 1.05 2.55 14.86
CA LYS A 107 1.07 3.98 15.11
C LYS A 107 1.09 4.25 16.61
N ASN A 108 2.04 5.07 17.08
CA ASN A 108 2.17 5.43 18.47
C ASN A 108 1.47 6.78 18.80
N ASN A 109 1.45 7.14 20.08
CA ASN A 109 0.84 8.37 20.58
C ASN A 109 1.54 9.66 20.12
N LYS A 110 2.79 9.56 19.64
CA LYS A 110 3.55 10.68 19.06
C LYS A 110 3.30 10.86 17.55
N GLY A 111 2.29 10.18 17.01
CA GLY A 111 1.95 10.23 15.59
C GLY A 111 2.91 9.47 14.66
N ARG A 112 3.98 8.90 15.19
CA ARG A 112 4.93 8.12 14.40
C ARG A 112 4.35 6.76 14.06
N THR A 113 4.65 6.32 12.84
CA THR A 113 4.26 5.01 12.34
C THR A 113 5.51 4.17 12.12
N ASP A 114 5.57 3.01 12.77
CA ASP A 114 6.52 1.95 12.45
C ASP A 114 5.85 0.95 11.49
N LYS A 115 6.60 0.51 10.48
CA LYS A 115 6.16 -0.48 9.51
C LYS A 115 7.21 -1.57 9.40
N LYS A 116 6.83 -2.78 9.72
CA LYS A 116 7.62 -3.99 9.52
C LYS A 116 6.97 -4.87 8.46
N ARG A 117 7.78 -5.65 7.76
CA ARG A 117 7.27 -6.62 6.78
C ARG A 117 8.21 -7.80 6.63
N ILE A 118 7.63 -8.95 6.31
CA ILE A 118 8.34 -10.16 5.89
C ILE A 118 7.75 -10.62 4.56
N ARG A 119 8.57 -11.19 3.70
CA ARG A 119 8.11 -11.84 2.47
C ARG A 119 7.47 -13.18 2.81
N ILE A 120 6.33 -13.46 2.21
CA ILE A 120 5.61 -14.73 2.29
C ILE A 120 5.17 -15.16 0.89
N GLY A 121 4.82 -16.42 0.69
CA GLY A 121 4.26 -16.90 -0.58
C GLY A 121 2.79 -16.47 -0.73
N SER A 122 1.97 -16.79 0.25
CA SER A 122 0.54 -16.48 0.27
C SER A 122 -0.01 -16.41 1.70
N ILE A 123 -1.31 -16.16 1.83
CA ILE A 123 -1.99 -16.24 3.13
C ILE A 123 -1.91 -17.66 3.72
N ASP A 124 -1.97 -18.68 2.89
CA ASP A 124 -1.97 -20.08 3.33
C ASP A 124 -0.59 -20.53 3.83
N THR A 125 0.49 -19.89 3.34
CA THR A 125 1.87 -20.23 3.70
C THR A 125 2.44 -19.36 4.81
N ILE A 126 1.63 -18.50 5.46
CA ILE A 126 2.10 -17.58 6.52
C ILE A 126 2.94 -18.31 7.58
N LYS A 127 2.48 -19.47 8.04
CA LYS A 127 3.15 -20.23 9.10
C LYS A 127 4.48 -20.80 8.64
N GLU A 128 4.51 -21.37 7.45
CA GLU A 128 5.69 -21.99 6.84
C GLU A 128 6.76 -20.95 6.50
N ASP A 129 6.32 -19.75 6.11
CA ASP A 129 7.19 -18.61 5.75
C ASP A 129 7.68 -17.80 6.96
N GLY A 130 7.41 -18.27 8.19
CA GLY A 130 7.86 -17.60 9.41
C GLY A 130 6.97 -16.43 9.86
N GLY A 131 5.78 -16.29 9.28
CA GLY A 131 4.84 -15.20 9.60
C GLY A 131 4.34 -15.25 11.04
N GLU A 132 4.17 -16.44 11.63
CA GLU A 132 3.80 -16.56 13.04
C GLU A 132 4.85 -15.97 13.99
N ALA A 133 6.13 -16.29 13.76
CA ALA A 133 7.23 -15.72 14.54
C ALA A 133 7.35 -14.20 14.33
N PHE A 134 7.14 -13.75 13.10
CA PHE A 134 7.13 -12.32 12.75
C PHE A 134 5.99 -11.58 13.47
N LEU A 135 4.77 -12.12 13.49
CA LEU A 135 3.63 -11.51 14.19
C LEU A 135 3.90 -11.46 15.70
N ARG A 136 4.37 -12.55 16.29
CA ARG A 136 4.72 -12.59 17.72
C ARG A 136 5.74 -11.53 18.13
N GLN A 137 6.66 -11.19 17.24
CA GLN A 137 7.69 -10.17 17.50
C GLN A 137 7.21 -8.74 17.26
N HIS A 138 6.28 -8.50 16.33
CA HIS A 138 5.98 -7.16 15.82
C HIS A 138 4.52 -6.72 15.93
N ALA A 139 3.60 -7.65 16.16
CA ALA A 139 2.17 -7.38 16.27
C ALA A 139 1.67 -7.47 17.73
N TRP A 140 0.49 -6.91 17.95
CA TRP A 140 -0.21 -7.03 19.24
C TRP A 140 -1.09 -8.27 19.31
N TYR A 141 -1.36 -8.89 18.16
CA TYR A 141 -2.22 -10.07 18.01
C TYR A 141 -1.41 -11.24 17.49
N GLU A 142 -1.73 -12.43 17.99
CA GLU A 142 -1.18 -13.68 17.48
C GLU A 142 -1.91 -14.11 16.19
N GLN A 143 -1.25 -14.94 15.39
CA GLN A 143 -1.84 -15.44 14.13
C GLN A 143 -3.19 -16.13 14.33
N SER A 144 -3.35 -16.86 15.42
CA SER A 144 -4.59 -17.59 15.77
C SER A 144 -5.81 -16.68 16.00
N GLN A 145 -5.57 -15.40 16.31
CA GLN A 145 -6.62 -14.41 16.56
C GLN A 145 -7.03 -13.66 15.28
N LEU A 146 -6.28 -13.85 14.19
CA LEU A 146 -6.41 -13.04 12.98
C LEU A 146 -7.17 -13.79 11.89
N LEU A 147 -8.13 -13.09 11.30
CA LEU A 147 -8.96 -13.56 10.19
C LEU A 147 -8.88 -12.58 9.03
N PRO A 148 -8.95 -13.05 7.77
CA PRO A 148 -9.07 -12.17 6.61
C PRO A 148 -10.49 -11.59 6.60
N LEU A 149 -10.61 -10.26 6.78
CA LEU A 149 -11.93 -9.61 6.85
C LEU A 149 -12.25 -8.73 5.66
N LEU A 150 -11.25 -8.10 5.07
CA LEU A 150 -11.44 -7.17 3.97
C LEU A 150 -10.34 -7.35 2.94
N GLU A 151 -10.73 -7.45 1.69
CA GLU A 151 -9.80 -7.43 0.56
C GLU A 151 -10.01 -6.15 -0.25
N ASN A 152 -8.95 -5.63 -0.80
CA ASN A 152 -9.05 -4.60 -1.83
C ASN A 152 -8.04 -4.83 -2.94
N SER A 153 -8.44 -4.42 -4.14
CA SER A 153 -7.57 -4.37 -5.31
C SER A 153 -7.61 -2.98 -5.90
N PHE A 154 -6.48 -2.53 -6.41
CA PHE A 154 -6.36 -1.25 -7.11
C PHE A 154 -5.11 -1.25 -7.97
N ARG A 155 -5.04 -0.28 -8.87
CA ARG A 155 -3.81 -0.01 -9.62
C ARG A 155 -3.23 1.31 -9.17
N ARG A 156 -1.89 1.39 -9.07
CA ARG A 156 -1.19 2.56 -8.56
C ARG A 156 -0.14 3.07 -9.53
N ILE A 157 -0.23 4.35 -9.83
CA ILE A 157 0.84 5.13 -10.43
C ILE A 157 1.59 5.83 -9.30
N THR A 158 2.92 5.77 -9.32
CA THR A 158 3.76 6.47 -8.33
C THR A 158 4.66 7.45 -9.07
N LEU A 159 4.55 8.72 -8.70
CA LEU A 159 5.43 9.78 -9.18
C LEU A 159 6.33 10.26 -8.04
N VAL A 160 7.55 10.64 -8.37
CA VAL A 160 8.47 11.29 -7.45
C VAL A 160 9.03 12.53 -8.11
N ASN A 161 9.10 13.65 -7.41
CA ASN A 161 9.66 14.86 -7.96
C ASN A 161 11.18 14.71 -8.20
N LYS A 162 11.74 15.48 -9.11
CA LYS A 162 13.16 15.44 -9.48
C LYS A 162 14.10 15.62 -8.28
N HIS A 163 13.68 16.39 -7.28
CA HIS A 163 14.44 16.63 -6.05
C HIS A 163 14.33 15.51 -5.03
N LYS A 164 13.50 14.49 -5.28
CA LYS A 164 13.26 13.33 -4.39
C LYS A 164 12.74 13.71 -2.99
N THR A 165 12.05 14.84 -2.89
CA THR A 165 11.49 15.38 -1.64
C THR A 165 10.00 15.13 -1.50
N GLU A 166 9.33 14.74 -2.59
CA GLU A 166 7.89 14.56 -2.64
C GLU A 166 7.51 13.33 -3.47
N ARG A 167 6.47 12.66 -3.05
CA ARG A 167 5.88 11.51 -3.75
C ARG A 167 4.40 11.70 -3.92
N LEU A 168 3.91 11.57 -5.14
CA LEU A 168 2.49 11.50 -5.45
C LEU A 168 2.13 10.05 -5.80
N THR A 169 1.10 9.52 -5.17
CA THR A 169 0.55 8.20 -5.50
C THR A 169 -0.89 8.34 -5.95
N ILE A 170 -1.23 7.73 -7.07
CA ILE A 170 -2.54 7.80 -7.70
C ILE A 170 -3.10 6.39 -7.74
N ASP A 171 -4.18 6.15 -7.00
CA ASP A 171 -4.86 4.87 -6.94
C ASP A 171 -6.11 4.92 -7.81
N THR A 172 -6.23 3.94 -8.72
CA THR A 172 -7.36 3.83 -9.67
C THR A 172 -7.97 2.45 -9.63
N GLY A 173 -9.24 2.34 -10.03
CA GLY A 173 -9.94 1.05 -10.09
C GLY A 173 -10.04 0.38 -8.73
N VAL A 174 -10.22 1.15 -7.66
CA VAL A 174 -10.29 0.61 -6.30
C VAL A 174 -11.56 -0.20 -6.13
N THR A 175 -11.40 -1.46 -5.78
CA THR A 175 -12.49 -2.39 -5.46
C THR A 175 -12.30 -2.97 -4.07
N PHE A 176 -13.41 -3.34 -3.42
CA PHE A 176 -13.42 -3.94 -2.10
C PHE A 176 -14.29 -5.19 -2.11
N CYS A 177 -13.85 -6.21 -1.38
CA CYS A 177 -14.62 -7.39 -1.07
C CYS A 177 -14.51 -7.66 0.44
N LEU A 178 -15.66 -7.84 1.09
CA LEU A 178 -15.68 -8.34 2.47
C LEU A 178 -15.52 -9.87 2.38
N SER A 179 -14.53 -10.39 3.10
CA SER A 179 -14.45 -11.84 3.30
C SER A 179 -15.61 -12.22 4.20
N LEU A 180 -16.66 -12.80 3.61
CA LEU A 180 -17.80 -13.27 4.35
C LEU A 180 -17.34 -14.41 5.26
N ILE A 181 -17.25 -14.12 6.54
CA ILE A 181 -17.27 -15.18 7.53
C ILE A 181 -18.68 -15.75 7.41
N HIS A 182 -18.79 -16.95 6.88
CA HIS A 182 -20.03 -17.70 6.98
C HIS A 182 -20.32 -17.90 8.45
N ILE A 183 -21.31 -17.16 8.94
CA ILE A 183 -21.92 -17.38 10.24
C ILE A 183 -22.76 -18.64 10.16
#